data_1319ff50f7ad5c536c8083ee7a450d26
#
_entry.id   1319ff50f7ad5c536c8083ee7a450d26
#
_cell.length_a   1.000
_cell.length_b   1.000
_cell.length_c   1.000
_cell.angle_alpha   90.00
_cell.angle_beta   90.00
_cell.angle_gamma   90.00
#
_symmetry.space_group_name_H-M   'P 1'
#
loop_
_entity.id
_entity.type
_entity.pdbx_description
1 polymer ?
#
loop_
_entity_poly.entity_id
_entity_poly.type
_entity_poly.pdbx_seq_one_letter_code
_entity_poly.pdbx_strand_id
1 'polypeptide(L)'
;MKKQVLLTAVLLSATSMMAQKLTYPQAPKDGTVDTYFGVQVADPYRPLENDSSKATAEWVAAENKVTQEYLSRIPFRAKLFNRMKELANYEKVSAPSYIKSIGKWLFYKNDGLQNQSVLYIMDRLGDEKNARVFLNPNQLSSDGTVALKGIYFSHNGKYATYSISRSGSDWQEFYVMDVKTGKLLDDHITWAKFSGASWQGDGFYYSAYDAPQKGHEFSNVNSIQKIYYHKIGTPQSEDVLFYQNPANPMRFYAVSVNEEETMMFLYESGAGSGNIVYVRDLRQPNSQFIQMTSNLDLQYSLVETIGDKMYFLTNDGAPKNRLMVTDLKHPGFSEW
;
A
#
# COMPACT_ATOMS: atom_id res chain seq x y z
N MET A 1 13.37 26.95 63.97
CA MET A 1 12.01 26.70 63.37
C MET A 1 11.99 26.73 61.83
N LYS A 2 12.69 27.66 61.12
CA LYS A 2 12.65 27.73 59.64
C LYS A 2 13.27 26.55 58.89
N LYS A 3 14.27 25.85 59.45
CA LYS A 3 14.91 24.66 58.80
C LYS A 3 14.10 23.38 58.88
N GLN A 4 13.25 23.20 59.88
CA GLN A 4 12.39 22.02 60.01
C GLN A 4 11.15 22.08 59.07
N VAL A 5 10.65 23.27 58.78
CA VAL A 5 9.52 23.47 57.85
C VAL A 5 9.95 23.16 56.40
N LEU A 6 11.21 23.47 56.04
CA LEU A 6 11.74 23.19 54.71
C LEU A 6 11.91 21.68 54.43
N LEU A 7 12.36 20.93 55.49
CA LEU A 7 12.53 19.47 55.37
C LEU A 7 11.21 18.72 55.23
N THR A 8 10.14 19.19 55.89
CA THR A 8 8.80 18.60 55.80
C THR A 8 8.15 18.86 54.43
N ALA A 9 8.37 20.04 53.84
CA ALA A 9 7.86 20.37 52.50
C ALA A 9 8.54 19.55 51.41
N VAL A 10 9.82 19.22 51.51
CA VAL A 10 10.55 18.39 50.55
C VAL A 10 10.15 16.91 50.66
N LEU A 11 9.83 16.41 51.87
CA LEU A 11 9.32 15.05 52.06
C LEU A 11 7.87 14.86 51.52
N LEU A 12 7.01 15.89 51.59
CA LEU A 12 5.66 15.84 51.02
C LEU A 12 5.63 15.90 49.50
N SER A 13 6.66 16.48 48.86
CA SER A 13 6.75 16.51 47.38
C SER A 13 7.33 15.23 46.78
N ALA A 14 7.98 14.37 47.57
CA ALA A 14 8.53 13.11 47.11
C ALA A 14 7.50 11.93 47.03
N THR A 15 6.32 12.11 47.61
CA THR A 15 5.30 11.03 47.65
C THR A 15 4.34 11.00 46.48
N SER A 16 4.44 11.93 45.53
CA SER A 16 3.48 12.05 44.39
C SER A 16 3.98 11.45 43.08
N MET A 17 5.11 10.76 43.06
CA MET A 17 5.61 10.06 41.86
C MET A 17 5.52 8.53 41.94
N MET A 18 4.48 7.99 42.54
CA MET A 18 4.18 6.56 42.35
C MET A 18 3.57 6.41 40.97
N ALA A 19 4.36 5.93 40.02
CA ALA A 19 3.83 5.51 38.72
C ALA A 19 2.69 4.53 38.99
N GLN A 20 1.48 4.85 38.52
CA GLN A 20 0.32 4.01 38.70
C GLN A 20 0.59 2.68 37.99
N LYS A 21 0.73 1.59 38.76
CA LYS A 21 0.89 0.25 38.18
C LYS A 21 -0.40 -0.14 37.48
N LEU A 22 -0.34 -0.27 36.15
CA LEU A 22 -1.46 -0.76 35.36
C LEU A 22 -1.59 -2.28 35.56
N THR A 23 -2.81 -2.76 35.64
CA THR A 23 -3.13 -4.19 35.62
C THR A 23 -3.62 -4.55 34.22
N TYR A 24 -2.86 -5.42 33.56
CA TYR A 24 -3.19 -5.86 32.21
C TYR A 24 -4.01 -7.14 32.23
N PRO A 25 -4.96 -7.33 31.28
CA PRO A 25 -5.65 -8.58 31.07
C PRO A 25 -4.68 -9.73 30.81
N GLN A 26 -5.06 -10.93 31.25
CA GLN A 26 -4.27 -12.12 30.93
C GLN A 26 -4.49 -12.52 29.47
N ALA A 27 -3.42 -12.67 28.71
CA ALA A 27 -3.48 -13.19 27.34
C ALA A 27 -3.88 -14.69 27.34
N PRO A 28 -4.70 -15.14 26.40
CA PRO A 28 -4.93 -16.57 26.16
C PRO A 28 -3.61 -17.31 25.89
N LYS A 29 -3.46 -18.49 26.48
CA LYS A 29 -2.27 -19.33 26.30
C LYS A 29 -2.68 -20.76 26.03
N ASP A 30 -1.86 -21.48 25.26
CA ASP A 30 -1.97 -22.93 25.07
C ASP A 30 -0.61 -23.62 25.20
N GLY A 31 -0.53 -24.91 24.86
CA GLY A 31 0.68 -25.71 24.92
C GLY A 31 1.41 -25.83 23.58
N THR A 32 1.24 -24.92 22.64
CA THR A 32 1.88 -24.98 21.33
C THR A 32 3.40 -24.95 21.43
N VAL A 33 4.06 -25.88 20.74
CA VAL A 33 5.51 -26.02 20.67
C VAL A 33 5.92 -26.30 19.24
N ASP A 34 6.81 -25.48 18.69
CA ASP A 34 7.43 -25.68 17.37
C ASP A 34 8.81 -26.33 17.52
N THR A 35 9.26 -27.02 16.47
CA THR A 35 10.61 -27.57 16.41
C THR A 35 11.41 -26.94 15.29
N TYR A 36 12.46 -26.20 15.64
CA TYR A 36 13.37 -25.57 14.69
C TYR A 36 14.75 -26.21 14.80
N PHE A 37 15.24 -26.80 13.73
CA PHE A 37 16.56 -27.47 13.68
C PHE A 37 16.78 -28.49 14.82
N GLY A 38 15.73 -29.20 15.24
CA GLY A 38 15.76 -30.16 16.32
C GLY A 38 15.61 -29.58 17.73
N VAL A 39 15.44 -28.27 17.86
CA VAL A 39 15.20 -27.58 19.14
C VAL A 39 13.71 -27.28 19.29
N GLN A 40 13.14 -27.65 20.42
CA GLN A 40 11.75 -27.32 20.77
C GLN A 40 11.66 -25.89 21.30
N VAL A 41 10.76 -25.09 20.71
CA VAL A 41 10.48 -23.71 21.09
C VAL A 41 9.00 -23.59 21.45
N ALA A 42 8.71 -23.28 22.70
CA ALA A 42 7.34 -23.07 23.16
C ALA A 42 6.80 -21.72 22.66
N ASP A 43 5.59 -21.75 22.10
CA ASP A 43 4.85 -20.55 21.73
C ASP A 43 3.45 -20.55 22.39
N PRO A 44 3.36 -20.21 23.66
CA PRO A 44 2.09 -20.28 24.37
C PRO A 44 1.08 -19.22 23.92
N TYR A 45 1.50 -18.23 23.13
CA TYR A 45 0.66 -17.14 22.64
C TYR A 45 0.16 -17.37 21.18
N ARG A 46 0.45 -18.52 20.58
CA ARG A 46 -0.02 -18.90 19.25
C ARG A 46 -1.53 -18.65 19.01
N PRO A 47 -2.44 -18.84 20.02
CA PRO A 47 -3.85 -18.55 19.83
C PRO A 47 -4.16 -17.10 19.42
N LEU A 48 -3.29 -16.13 19.74
CA LEU A 48 -3.45 -14.71 19.37
C LEU A 48 -3.19 -14.44 17.88
N GLU A 49 -2.55 -15.35 17.15
CA GLU A 49 -2.38 -15.25 15.69
C GLU A 49 -3.71 -15.44 14.93
N ASN A 50 -4.71 -16.05 15.56
CA ASN A 50 -6.04 -16.12 14.98
C ASN A 50 -6.83 -14.84 15.31
N ASP A 51 -6.74 -13.86 14.40
CA ASP A 51 -7.38 -12.55 14.50
C ASP A 51 -8.91 -12.61 14.39
N SER A 52 -9.47 -13.66 13.82
CA SER A 52 -10.90 -13.91 13.71
C SER A 52 -11.49 -14.66 14.92
N SER A 53 -10.66 -15.07 15.88
CA SER A 53 -11.14 -15.78 17.06
C SER A 53 -11.83 -14.84 18.05
N LYS A 54 -12.92 -15.33 18.67
CA LYS A 54 -13.64 -14.59 19.72
C LYS A 54 -12.72 -14.29 20.92
N ALA A 55 -11.86 -15.24 21.30
CA ALA A 55 -10.95 -15.07 22.44
C ALA A 55 -9.93 -13.96 22.21
N THR A 56 -9.36 -13.85 21.00
CA THR A 56 -8.47 -12.76 20.62
C THR A 56 -9.20 -11.42 20.64
N ALA A 57 -10.40 -11.35 20.08
CA ALA A 57 -11.20 -10.12 20.06
C ALA A 57 -11.56 -9.65 21.50
N GLU A 58 -11.93 -10.56 22.39
CA GLU A 58 -12.25 -10.26 23.79
C GLU A 58 -11.02 -9.75 24.57
N TRP A 59 -9.85 -10.38 24.34
CA TRP A 59 -8.60 -9.92 24.95
C TRP A 59 -8.20 -8.53 24.44
N VAL A 60 -8.26 -8.28 23.13
CA VAL A 60 -7.98 -6.96 22.53
C VAL A 60 -8.92 -5.89 23.09
N ALA A 61 -10.22 -6.19 23.23
CA ALA A 61 -11.19 -5.26 23.83
C ALA A 61 -10.85 -4.93 25.30
N ALA A 62 -10.41 -5.92 26.06
CA ALA A 62 -9.99 -5.73 27.45
C ALA A 62 -8.72 -4.88 27.57
N GLU A 63 -7.70 -5.09 26.71
CA GLU A 63 -6.50 -4.26 26.64
C GLU A 63 -6.81 -2.82 26.23
N ASN A 64 -7.69 -2.64 25.25
CA ASN A 64 -8.16 -1.31 24.84
C ASN A 64 -8.87 -0.57 25.98
N LYS A 65 -9.62 -1.28 26.82
CA LYS A 65 -10.24 -0.66 27.99
C LYS A 65 -9.21 -0.08 28.95
N VAL A 66 -8.15 -0.84 29.28
CA VAL A 66 -7.05 -0.35 30.15
C VAL A 66 -6.38 0.88 29.53
N THR A 67 -6.11 0.83 28.24
CA THR A 67 -5.53 1.94 27.48
C THR A 67 -6.40 3.20 27.55
N GLN A 68 -7.69 3.08 27.25
CA GLN A 68 -8.62 4.21 27.25
C GLN A 68 -8.83 4.78 28.66
N GLU A 69 -8.91 3.94 29.67
CA GLU A 69 -8.97 4.39 31.09
C GLU A 69 -7.74 5.20 31.49
N TYR A 70 -6.54 4.75 31.09
CA TYR A 70 -5.32 5.50 31.33
C TYR A 70 -5.31 6.85 30.58
N LEU A 71 -5.56 6.83 29.27
CA LEU A 71 -5.53 8.02 28.43
C LEU A 71 -6.59 9.06 28.83
N SER A 72 -7.76 8.62 29.33
CA SER A 72 -8.84 9.53 29.77
C SER A 72 -8.48 10.34 31.01
N ARG A 73 -7.51 9.87 31.83
CA ARG A 73 -7.02 10.57 33.04
C ARG A 73 -5.99 11.64 32.75
N ILE A 74 -5.47 11.76 31.52
CA ILE A 74 -4.48 12.77 31.16
C ILE A 74 -5.16 14.14 31.11
N PRO A 75 -4.84 15.10 32.02
CA PRO A 75 -5.62 16.33 32.17
C PRO A 75 -5.62 17.24 30.93
N PHE A 76 -4.53 17.22 30.16
CA PHE A 76 -4.39 18.07 28.97
C PHE A 76 -4.81 17.38 27.66
N ARG A 77 -5.21 16.09 27.67
CA ARG A 77 -5.55 15.32 26.49
C ARG A 77 -6.62 15.99 25.62
N ALA A 78 -7.72 16.42 26.25
CA ALA A 78 -8.80 17.08 25.52
C ALA A 78 -8.37 18.42 24.89
N LYS A 79 -7.57 19.23 25.63
CA LYS A 79 -7.02 20.48 25.10
C LYS A 79 -6.10 20.24 23.91
N LEU A 80 -5.21 19.25 24.00
CA LEU A 80 -4.31 18.89 22.92
C LEU A 80 -5.08 18.36 21.70
N PHE A 81 -6.03 17.46 21.90
CA PHE A 81 -6.87 16.92 20.82
C PHE A 81 -7.64 18.04 20.09
N ASN A 82 -8.27 18.95 20.82
CA ASN A 82 -9.01 20.05 20.21
C ASN A 82 -8.09 20.98 19.43
N ARG A 83 -6.88 21.26 19.94
CA ARG A 83 -5.91 22.08 19.21
C ARG A 83 -5.39 21.39 17.95
N MET A 84 -5.11 20.08 18.00
CA MET A 84 -4.73 19.32 16.81
C MET A 84 -5.84 19.29 15.76
N LYS A 85 -7.09 19.07 16.20
CA LYS A 85 -8.27 19.10 15.32
C LYS A 85 -8.44 20.48 14.65
N GLU A 86 -8.31 21.57 15.39
CA GLU A 86 -8.33 22.93 14.85
C GLU A 86 -7.23 23.14 13.80
N LEU A 87 -5.99 22.75 14.11
CA LEU A 87 -4.85 22.88 13.20
C LEU A 87 -4.97 21.99 11.95
N ALA A 88 -5.64 20.85 12.05
CA ALA A 88 -5.86 19.94 10.93
C ALA A 88 -7.05 20.35 10.05
N ASN A 89 -7.94 21.22 10.57
CA ASN A 89 -9.18 21.61 9.90
C ASN A 89 -8.94 22.77 8.91
N TYR A 90 -8.27 22.47 7.81
CA TYR A 90 -8.11 23.37 6.67
C TYR A 90 -8.26 22.59 5.36
N GLU A 91 -8.72 23.23 4.32
CA GLU A 91 -8.83 22.62 3.00
C GLU A 91 -7.44 22.20 2.47
N LYS A 92 -7.33 20.95 2.04
CA LYS A 92 -6.12 20.37 1.45
C LYS A 92 -6.41 19.97 0.02
N VAL A 93 -5.59 20.46 -0.90
CA VAL A 93 -5.72 20.16 -2.33
C VAL A 93 -4.36 19.69 -2.85
N SER A 94 -4.33 18.56 -3.54
CA SER A 94 -3.12 18.08 -4.20
C SER A 94 -2.82 18.84 -5.48
N ALA A 95 -1.58 18.77 -5.95
CA ALA A 95 -1.28 19.18 -7.33
C ALA A 95 -2.12 18.34 -8.31
N PRO A 96 -2.69 18.95 -9.35
CA PRO A 96 -3.40 18.22 -10.39
C PRO A 96 -2.46 17.39 -11.26
N SER A 97 -2.89 16.17 -11.62
CA SER A 97 -2.20 15.26 -12.54
C SER A 97 -2.99 15.10 -13.83
N TYR A 98 -2.33 15.24 -14.97
CA TYR A 98 -2.94 15.02 -16.27
C TYR A 98 -2.95 13.54 -16.60
N ILE A 99 -4.12 13.00 -16.95
CA ILE A 99 -4.28 11.62 -17.41
C ILE A 99 -4.51 11.65 -18.93
N LYS A 100 -3.46 11.34 -19.66
CA LYS A 100 -3.39 11.47 -21.11
C LYS A 100 -4.45 10.62 -21.80
N SER A 101 -4.63 9.37 -21.36
CA SER A 101 -5.58 8.42 -21.96
C SER A 101 -7.04 8.90 -21.96
N ILE A 102 -7.42 9.77 -21.00
CA ILE A 102 -8.78 10.34 -20.91
C ILE A 102 -8.83 11.83 -21.20
N GLY A 103 -7.68 12.48 -21.40
CA GLY A 103 -7.58 13.91 -21.69
C GLY A 103 -8.09 14.81 -20.56
N LYS A 104 -7.94 14.41 -19.30
CA LYS A 104 -8.50 15.08 -18.12
C LYS A 104 -7.45 15.26 -17.03
N TRP A 105 -7.75 16.20 -16.12
CA TRP A 105 -6.94 16.45 -14.93
C TRP A 105 -7.63 15.88 -13.70
N LEU A 106 -6.86 15.23 -12.82
CA LEU A 106 -7.31 14.69 -11.54
C LEU A 106 -6.58 15.36 -10.40
N PHE A 107 -7.28 15.59 -9.29
CA PHE A 107 -6.68 16.06 -8.05
C PHE A 107 -7.45 15.55 -6.83
N TYR A 108 -6.76 15.43 -5.72
CA TYR A 108 -7.37 15.08 -4.44
C TYR A 108 -7.73 16.35 -3.65
N LYS A 109 -8.90 16.35 -3.04
CA LYS A 109 -9.35 17.43 -2.16
C LYS A 109 -9.93 16.85 -0.87
N ASN A 110 -9.58 17.49 0.26
CA ASN A 110 -10.13 17.20 1.58
C ASN A 110 -10.60 18.51 2.20
N ASP A 111 -11.79 18.56 2.75
CA ASP A 111 -12.37 19.77 3.37
C ASP A 111 -11.72 20.13 4.72
N GLY A 112 -10.83 19.28 5.24
CA GLY A 112 -10.08 19.47 6.48
C GLY A 112 -10.17 18.25 7.40
N LEU A 113 -11.38 17.77 7.67
CA LEU A 113 -11.64 16.69 8.64
C LEU A 113 -12.24 15.42 8.02
N GLN A 114 -12.41 15.37 6.72
CA GLN A 114 -12.81 14.13 6.04
C GLN A 114 -11.77 13.04 6.33
N ASN A 115 -12.23 11.81 6.51
CA ASN A 115 -11.37 10.66 6.79
C ASN A 115 -10.35 10.41 5.66
N GLN A 116 -10.81 10.54 4.41
CA GLN A 116 -9.98 10.43 3.23
C GLN A 116 -10.25 11.56 2.23
N SER A 117 -9.23 11.94 1.46
CA SER A 117 -9.40 12.90 0.38
C SER A 117 -10.26 12.33 -0.74
N VAL A 118 -11.11 13.14 -1.29
CA VAL A 118 -11.99 12.81 -2.44
C VAL A 118 -11.23 13.09 -3.73
N LEU A 119 -11.32 12.19 -4.70
CA LEU A 119 -10.72 12.36 -6.03
C LEU A 119 -11.70 13.10 -6.94
N TYR A 120 -11.23 14.21 -7.49
CA TYR A 120 -11.96 15.04 -8.43
C TYR A 120 -11.35 14.96 -9.83
N ILE A 121 -12.18 15.20 -10.84
CA ILE A 121 -11.80 15.27 -12.25
C ILE A 121 -12.27 16.59 -12.84
N MET A 122 -11.41 17.23 -13.66
CA MET A 122 -11.70 18.46 -14.36
C MET A 122 -11.20 18.40 -15.82
N ASP A 123 -11.81 19.19 -16.68
CA ASP A 123 -11.52 19.20 -18.12
C ASP A 123 -10.27 20.04 -18.45
N ARG A 124 -10.01 21.09 -17.69
CA ARG A 124 -8.90 22.01 -17.91
C ARG A 124 -8.19 22.31 -16.59
N LEU A 125 -6.88 22.43 -16.66
CA LEU A 125 -6.09 22.91 -15.53
C LEU A 125 -6.56 24.32 -15.10
N GLY A 126 -6.76 24.51 -13.80
CA GLY A 126 -7.23 25.79 -13.23
C GLY A 126 -8.76 25.93 -13.22
N ASP A 127 -9.51 24.89 -13.55
CA ASP A 127 -10.98 24.91 -13.56
C ASP A 127 -11.57 24.07 -12.39
N GLU A 128 -10.97 24.22 -11.21
CA GLU A 128 -11.38 23.50 -10.00
C GLU A 128 -12.86 23.78 -9.62
N LYS A 129 -13.38 24.93 -10.02
CA LYS A 129 -14.78 25.32 -9.74
C LYS A 129 -15.81 24.42 -10.45
N ASN A 130 -15.45 23.91 -11.61
CA ASN A 130 -16.29 23.02 -12.42
C ASN A 130 -15.89 21.54 -12.29
N ALA A 131 -14.92 21.24 -11.39
CA ALA A 131 -14.52 19.87 -11.13
C ALA A 131 -15.67 19.06 -10.52
N ARG A 132 -15.81 17.81 -10.96
CA ARG A 132 -16.78 16.86 -10.42
C ARG A 132 -16.06 15.77 -9.62
N VAL A 133 -16.76 15.20 -8.66
CA VAL A 133 -16.26 14.01 -7.95
C VAL A 133 -16.10 12.86 -8.95
N PHE A 134 -14.90 12.26 -8.97
CA PHE A 134 -14.61 11.07 -9.74
C PHE A 134 -14.74 9.82 -8.87
N LEU A 135 -14.12 9.83 -7.69
CA LEU A 135 -14.22 8.75 -6.70
C LEU A 135 -14.19 9.34 -5.28
N ASN A 136 -15.16 8.97 -4.44
CA ASN A 136 -15.19 9.35 -3.04
C ASN A 136 -14.90 8.14 -2.13
N PRO A 137 -13.67 7.99 -1.62
CA PRO A 137 -13.32 6.87 -0.77
C PRO A 137 -14.12 6.81 0.54
N ASN A 138 -14.64 7.94 1.02
CA ASN A 138 -15.45 7.99 2.24
C ASN A 138 -16.81 7.29 2.09
N GLN A 139 -17.21 6.92 0.88
CA GLN A 139 -18.44 6.17 0.59
C GLN A 139 -18.21 4.67 0.42
N LEU A 140 -16.96 4.20 0.47
CA LEU A 140 -16.62 2.79 0.26
C LEU A 140 -16.86 1.91 1.49
N SER A 141 -16.97 2.51 2.67
CA SER A 141 -17.40 1.82 3.90
C SER A 141 -18.13 2.77 4.85
N SER A 142 -19.04 2.23 5.64
CA SER A 142 -19.81 3.01 6.62
C SER A 142 -18.99 3.35 7.88
N ASP A 143 -17.98 2.55 8.21
CA ASP A 143 -17.11 2.71 9.37
C ASP A 143 -15.81 3.48 9.07
N GLY A 144 -15.56 3.83 7.80
CA GLY A 144 -14.39 4.58 7.38
C GLY A 144 -13.08 3.78 7.40
N THR A 145 -13.13 2.45 7.52
CA THR A 145 -11.93 1.60 7.59
C THR A 145 -11.38 1.17 6.24
N VAL A 146 -12.11 1.43 5.14
CA VAL A 146 -11.64 1.17 3.77
C VAL A 146 -10.81 2.34 3.27
N ALA A 147 -9.59 2.07 2.81
CA ALA A 147 -8.68 3.07 2.26
C ALA A 147 -8.45 2.85 0.76
N LEU A 148 -8.55 3.92 -0.03
CA LEU A 148 -8.11 3.93 -1.43
C LEU A 148 -6.59 3.85 -1.48
N LYS A 149 -6.04 2.88 -2.25
CA LYS A 149 -4.60 2.66 -2.39
C LYS A 149 -4.06 3.19 -3.72
N GLY A 150 -4.84 3.10 -4.79
CA GLY A 150 -4.42 3.58 -6.11
C GLY A 150 -5.57 3.63 -7.10
N ILE A 151 -5.34 4.33 -8.21
CA ILE A 151 -6.21 4.36 -9.37
C ILE A 151 -5.36 4.31 -10.64
N TYR A 152 -5.78 3.52 -11.62
CA TYR A 152 -5.04 3.20 -12.82
C TYR A 152 -5.98 3.23 -14.02
N PHE A 153 -5.64 3.98 -15.05
CA PHE A 153 -6.48 4.14 -16.24
C PHE A 153 -5.99 3.24 -17.37
N SER A 154 -6.93 2.66 -18.12
CA SER A 154 -6.62 1.96 -19.36
C SER A 154 -6.05 2.94 -20.39
N HIS A 155 -5.12 2.47 -21.23
CA HIS A 155 -4.50 3.31 -22.26
C HIS A 155 -5.50 3.84 -23.30
N ASN A 156 -6.60 3.10 -23.54
CA ASN A 156 -7.70 3.55 -24.39
C ASN A 156 -8.70 4.49 -23.69
N GLY A 157 -8.49 4.81 -22.40
CA GLY A 157 -9.31 5.71 -21.60
C GLY A 157 -10.73 5.22 -21.27
N LYS A 158 -11.06 3.95 -21.58
CA LYS A 158 -12.40 3.41 -21.36
C LYS A 158 -12.65 3.03 -19.92
N TYR A 159 -11.65 2.42 -19.27
CA TYR A 159 -11.76 1.88 -17.93
C TYR A 159 -10.78 2.53 -16.95
N ALA A 160 -11.15 2.51 -15.69
CA ALA A 160 -10.24 2.77 -14.57
C ALA A 160 -10.35 1.62 -13.56
N THR A 161 -9.19 1.14 -13.11
CA THR A 161 -9.11 0.19 -12.01
C THR A 161 -8.70 0.96 -10.76
N TYR A 162 -9.40 0.78 -9.64
CA TYR A 162 -8.95 1.31 -8.36
C TYR A 162 -8.76 0.18 -7.35
N SER A 163 -7.78 0.35 -6.48
CA SER A 163 -7.50 -0.61 -5.40
C SER A 163 -7.81 -0.03 -4.04
N ILE A 164 -8.35 -0.90 -3.18
CA ILE A 164 -8.64 -0.58 -1.78
C ILE A 164 -7.93 -1.55 -0.84
N SER A 165 -7.74 -1.11 0.40
CA SER A 165 -7.44 -2.02 1.52
C SER A 165 -8.46 -1.83 2.63
N ARG A 166 -8.71 -2.89 3.41
CA ARG A 166 -9.66 -2.89 4.51
C ARG A 166 -8.93 -2.95 5.84
N SER A 167 -9.38 -2.14 6.80
CA SER A 167 -8.91 -2.16 8.20
C SER A 167 -7.40 -2.09 8.37
N GLY A 168 -6.70 -1.35 7.47
CA GLY A 168 -5.26 -1.18 7.52
C GLY A 168 -4.44 -2.40 7.05
N SER A 169 -5.08 -3.42 6.47
CA SER A 169 -4.42 -4.57 5.88
C SER A 169 -3.53 -4.19 4.70
N ASP A 170 -2.48 -4.99 4.45
CA ASP A 170 -1.70 -4.93 3.20
C ASP A 170 -2.41 -5.64 2.04
N TRP A 171 -3.42 -6.46 2.33
CA TRP A 171 -4.24 -7.07 1.30
C TRP A 171 -5.04 -6.00 0.56
N GLN A 172 -5.05 -6.12 -0.76
CA GLN A 172 -5.71 -5.20 -1.67
C GLN A 172 -6.79 -5.93 -2.47
N GLU A 173 -7.85 -5.21 -2.74
CA GLU A 173 -8.90 -5.61 -3.68
C GLU A 173 -8.91 -4.61 -4.83
N PHE A 174 -9.08 -5.10 -6.06
CA PHE A 174 -9.25 -4.23 -7.23
C PHE A 174 -10.68 -4.28 -7.73
N TYR A 175 -11.17 -3.12 -8.13
CA TYR A 175 -12.46 -2.92 -8.77
C TYR A 175 -12.27 -2.16 -10.08
N VAL A 176 -13.10 -2.46 -11.07
CA VAL A 176 -13.05 -1.81 -12.38
C VAL A 176 -14.28 -0.96 -12.56
N MET A 177 -14.10 0.23 -13.12
CA MET A 177 -15.20 1.14 -13.46
C MET A 177 -15.08 1.64 -14.90
N ASP A 178 -16.21 1.88 -15.55
CA ASP A 178 -16.30 2.60 -16.81
C ASP A 178 -16.08 4.11 -16.54
N VAL A 179 -15.08 4.69 -17.17
CA VAL A 179 -14.65 6.09 -16.91
C VAL A 179 -15.73 7.10 -17.32
N LYS A 180 -16.47 6.81 -18.39
CA LYS A 180 -17.49 7.74 -18.93
C LYS A 180 -18.72 7.80 -18.03
N THR A 181 -19.17 6.65 -17.54
CA THR A 181 -20.42 6.52 -16.77
C THR A 181 -20.21 6.53 -15.26
N GLY A 182 -19.00 6.23 -14.79
CA GLY A 182 -18.67 6.03 -13.38
C GLY A 182 -19.26 4.75 -12.78
N LYS A 183 -19.82 3.85 -13.61
CA LYS A 183 -20.40 2.59 -13.14
C LYS A 183 -19.33 1.54 -12.92
N LEU A 184 -19.44 0.80 -11.81
CA LEU A 184 -18.63 -0.38 -11.57
C LEU A 184 -19.03 -1.50 -12.53
N LEU A 185 -18.03 -2.26 -12.95
CA LEU A 185 -18.17 -3.54 -13.61
C LEU A 185 -18.23 -4.65 -12.55
N ASP A 186 -18.48 -5.88 -12.98
CA ASP A 186 -18.51 -7.06 -12.10
C ASP A 186 -17.09 -7.58 -11.76
N ASP A 187 -16.07 -7.00 -12.39
CA ASP A 187 -14.66 -7.37 -12.19
C ASP A 187 -14.21 -7.01 -10.77
N HIS A 188 -13.83 -8.04 -10.00
CA HIS A 188 -13.36 -7.91 -8.63
C HIS A 188 -12.19 -8.85 -8.38
N ILE A 189 -11.03 -8.29 -8.03
CA ILE A 189 -9.80 -9.02 -7.74
C ILE A 189 -9.54 -8.98 -6.24
N THR A 190 -9.20 -10.12 -5.67
CA THR A 190 -8.83 -10.29 -4.26
C THR A 190 -7.43 -10.85 -4.13
N TRP A 191 -6.90 -10.84 -2.89
CA TRP A 191 -5.58 -11.39 -2.53
C TRP A 191 -4.42 -10.77 -3.29
N ALA A 192 -4.60 -9.57 -3.83
CA ALA A 192 -3.51 -8.73 -4.29
C ALA A 192 -2.76 -8.15 -3.09
N LYS A 193 -1.45 -7.97 -3.23
CA LYS A 193 -0.63 -7.39 -2.16
C LYS A 193 0.61 -6.73 -2.75
N PHE A 194 0.88 -5.49 -2.32
CA PHE A 194 1.96 -4.65 -2.87
C PHE A 194 1.88 -4.52 -4.40
N SER A 195 0.65 -4.28 -4.89
CA SER A 195 0.33 -4.32 -6.31
C SER A 195 -0.24 -2.99 -6.80
N GLY A 196 0.15 -2.60 -8.02
CA GLY A 196 -0.58 -1.71 -8.89
C GLY A 196 -1.38 -2.50 -9.92
N ALA A 197 -2.06 -1.79 -10.84
CA ALA A 197 -2.65 -2.37 -12.04
C ALA A 197 -1.98 -1.73 -13.27
N SER A 198 -1.35 -2.55 -14.11
CA SER A 198 -0.71 -2.10 -15.35
C SER A 198 -1.51 -2.58 -16.54
N TRP A 199 -2.10 -1.64 -17.28
CA TRP A 199 -3.00 -1.93 -18.39
C TRP A 199 -2.27 -2.37 -19.66
N GLN A 200 -2.86 -3.31 -20.37
CA GLN A 200 -2.51 -3.68 -21.75
C GLN A 200 -3.75 -4.23 -22.46
N GLY A 201 -4.10 -3.63 -23.58
CA GLY A 201 -5.29 -4.02 -24.36
C GLY A 201 -6.57 -3.96 -23.51
N ASP A 202 -7.30 -5.08 -23.45
CA ASP A 202 -8.57 -5.20 -22.72
C ASP A 202 -8.43 -5.76 -21.32
N GLY A 203 -7.27 -5.60 -20.70
CA GLY A 203 -6.99 -6.12 -19.35
C GLY A 203 -5.82 -5.43 -18.65
N PHE A 204 -5.48 -5.95 -17.50
CA PHE A 204 -4.36 -5.41 -16.71
C PHE A 204 -3.60 -6.50 -15.95
N TYR A 205 -2.33 -6.23 -15.71
CA TYR A 205 -1.48 -7.04 -14.85
C TYR A 205 -1.58 -6.57 -13.40
N TYR A 206 -1.55 -7.51 -12.48
CA TYR A 206 -1.50 -7.25 -11.05
C TYR A 206 -0.69 -8.33 -10.33
N SER A 207 -0.17 -7.99 -9.14
CA SER A 207 0.62 -8.90 -8.31
C SER A 207 -0.22 -9.42 -7.14
N ALA A 208 -0.19 -10.72 -6.93
CA ALA A 208 -0.97 -11.39 -5.90
C ALA A 208 -0.21 -12.56 -5.27
N TYR A 209 -0.74 -13.05 -4.17
CA TYR A 209 -0.36 -14.32 -3.55
C TYR A 209 -1.52 -15.30 -3.62
N ASP A 210 -1.25 -16.58 -3.31
CA ASP A 210 -2.32 -17.53 -3.07
C ASP A 210 -3.17 -17.07 -1.88
N ALA A 211 -4.46 -17.38 -1.93
CA ALA A 211 -5.37 -17.05 -0.84
C ALA A 211 -4.88 -17.65 0.49
N PRO A 212 -4.78 -16.86 1.56
CA PRO A 212 -4.35 -17.35 2.86
C PRO A 212 -5.36 -18.33 3.44
N GLN A 213 -4.92 -19.14 4.39
CA GLN A 213 -5.84 -19.99 5.16
C GLN A 213 -6.77 -19.10 5.97
N LYS A 214 -8.04 -19.47 6.04
CA LYS A 214 -9.05 -18.74 6.80
C LYS A 214 -8.66 -18.61 8.27
N GLY A 215 -8.68 -17.40 8.81
CA GLY A 215 -8.28 -17.07 10.18
C GLY A 215 -6.77 -16.85 10.34
N HIS A 216 -6.00 -16.90 9.25
CA HIS A 216 -4.56 -16.65 9.23
C HIS A 216 -4.18 -15.61 8.17
N GLU A 217 -5.13 -14.76 7.79
CA GLU A 217 -4.96 -13.75 6.74
C GLU A 217 -3.81 -12.78 7.04
N PHE A 218 -3.48 -12.56 8.33
CA PHE A 218 -2.42 -11.67 8.79
C PHE A 218 -1.20 -12.37 9.39
N SER A 219 -1.28 -13.68 9.66
CA SER A 219 -0.21 -14.45 10.29
C SER A 219 0.54 -15.39 9.34
N ASN A 220 -0.04 -15.74 8.17
CA ASN A 220 0.63 -16.59 7.19
C ASN A 220 1.82 -15.89 6.53
N VAL A 221 2.90 -16.64 6.33
CA VAL A 221 4.02 -16.19 5.50
C VAL A 221 3.57 -16.12 4.04
N ASN A 222 3.71 -14.95 3.43
CA ASN A 222 3.50 -14.78 1.99
C ASN A 222 4.80 -15.12 1.25
N SER A 223 4.75 -16.05 0.32
CA SER A 223 5.89 -16.46 -0.50
C SER A 223 5.46 -16.67 -1.95
N ILE A 224 6.41 -16.53 -2.87
CA ILE A 224 6.21 -16.71 -4.31
C ILE A 224 5.11 -15.78 -4.82
N GLN A 225 5.36 -14.47 -4.76
CA GLN A 225 4.47 -13.50 -5.38
C GLN A 225 4.34 -13.79 -6.87
N LYS A 226 3.12 -13.75 -7.38
CA LYS A 226 2.75 -14.06 -8.76
C LYS A 226 2.23 -12.83 -9.46
N ILE A 227 2.48 -12.69 -10.75
CA ILE A 227 1.83 -11.70 -11.59
C ILE A 227 0.80 -12.40 -12.45
N TYR A 228 -0.42 -11.90 -12.41
CA TYR A 228 -1.54 -12.36 -13.24
C TYR A 228 -1.94 -11.29 -14.24
N TYR A 229 -2.52 -11.75 -15.34
CA TYR A 229 -3.23 -10.88 -16.29
C TYR A 229 -4.72 -11.14 -16.15
N HIS A 230 -5.47 -10.11 -15.82
CA HIS A 230 -6.93 -10.11 -15.76
C HIS A 230 -7.51 -9.51 -17.02
N LYS A 231 -8.40 -10.23 -17.69
CA LYS A 231 -9.16 -9.73 -18.84
C LYS A 231 -10.50 -9.18 -18.37
N ILE A 232 -10.83 -7.95 -18.75
CA ILE A 232 -12.09 -7.31 -18.36
C ILE A 232 -13.31 -8.14 -18.78
N GLY A 233 -14.24 -8.30 -17.82
CA GLY A 233 -15.48 -9.07 -18.01
C GLY A 233 -15.34 -10.58 -17.81
N THR A 234 -14.20 -11.04 -17.29
CA THR A 234 -14.02 -12.44 -16.89
C THR A 234 -13.89 -12.56 -15.36
N PRO A 235 -14.25 -13.69 -14.75
CA PRO A 235 -14.02 -13.91 -13.33
C PRO A 235 -12.52 -14.08 -13.03
N GLN A 236 -12.06 -13.65 -11.85
CA GLN A 236 -10.65 -13.78 -11.40
C GLN A 236 -10.11 -15.22 -11.52
N SER A 237 -10.94 -16.25 -11.41
CA SER A 237 -10.54 -17.66 -11.57
C SER A 237 -10.04 -18.02 -12.98
N GLU A 238 -10.30 -17.17 -13.98
CA GLU A 238 -9.83 -17.33 -15.36
C GLU A 238 -8.56 -16.50 -15.64
N ASP A 239 -8.03 -15.80 -14.63
CA ASP A 239 -6.84 -14.98 -14.80
C ASP A 239 -5.63 -15.82 -15.18
N VAL A 240 -4.86 -15.31 -16.12
CA VAL A 240 -3.70 -16.01 -16.66
C VAL A 240 -2.47 -15.70 -15.79
N LEU A 241 -1.84 -16.76 -15.24
CA LEU A 241 -0.55 -16.61 -14.58
C LEU A 241 0.49 -16.16 -15.64
N PHE A 242 0.97 -14.93 -15.47
CA PHE A 242 1.94 -14.32 -16.39
C PHE A 242 3.38 -14.58 -15.96
N TYR A 243 3.67 -14.41 -14.64
CA TYR A 243 5.02 -14.57 -14.12
C TYR A 243 5.03 -15.04 -12.66
N GLN A 244 6.00 -15.88 -12.34
CA GLN A 244 6.39 -16.26 -10.97
C GLN A 244 7.85 -16.69 -10.94
N ASN A 245 8.49 -16.60 -9.77
CA ASN A 245 9.87 -17.08 -9.59
C ASN A 245 10.02 -17.88 -8.27
N PRO A 246 9.75 -19.21 -8.28
CA PRO A 246 9.89 -20.05 -7.10
C PRO A 246 11.33 -20.16 -6.56
N ALA A 247 12.34 -19.87 -7.38
CA ALA A 247 13.74 -19.87 -6.94
C ALA A 247 14.06 -18.71 -5.99
N ASN A 248 13.25 -17.64 -6.03
CA ASN A 248 13.37 -16.47 -5.18
C ASN A 248 12.04 -16.15 -4.48
N PRO A 249 11.58 -17.02 -3.54
CA PRO A 249 10.21 -16.98 -3.02
C PRO A 249 9.88 -15.71 -2.21
N MET A 250 10.89 -14.99 -1.71
CA MET A 250 10.73 -13.78 -0.90
C MET A 250 10.90 -12.49 -1.70
N ARG A 251 10.95 -12.57 -3.04
CA ARG A 251 11.01 -11.40 -3.92
C ARG A 251 9.63 -10.87 -4.23
N PHE A 252 9.57 -9.57 -4.51
CA PHE A 252 8.39 -8.87 -5.01
C PHE A 252 8.57 -8.60 -6.49
N TYR A 253 7.49 -8.77 -7.24
CA TYR A 253 7.46 -8.56 -8.68
C TYR A 253 6.33 -7.62 -9.06
N ALA A 254 6.62 -6.69 -9.97
CA ALA A 254 5.64 -5.80 -10.55
C ALA A 254 5.88 -5.65 -12.06
N VAL A 255 4.83 -5.38 -12.81
CA VAL A 255 4.90 -5.09 -14.24
C VAL A 255 4.41 -3.68 -14.51
N SER A 256 5.07 -2.98 -15.43
CA SER A 256 4.51 -1.80 -16.06
C SER A 256 4.59 -1.93 -17.59
N VAL A 257 3.54 -1.49 -18.27
CA VAL A 257 3.44 -1.38 -19.71
C VAL A 257 3.44 0.10 -20.06
N ASN A 258 4.24 0.52 -21.04
CA ASN A 258 4.25 1.91 -21.45
C ASN A 258 2.95 2.29 -22.19
N GLU A 259 2.72 3.59 -22.34
CA GLU A 259 1.45 4.12 -22.83
C GLU A 259 1.11 3.69 -24.27
N GLU A 260 2.16 3.49 -25.09
CA GLU A 260 2.04 3.00 -26.46
C GLU A 260 1.87 1.48 -26.56
N GLU A 261 1.91 0.76 -25.44
CA GLU A 261 1.87 -0.71 -25.37
C GLU A 261 2.95 -1.40 -26.23
N THR A 262 4.11 -0.75 -26.37
CA THR A 262 5.24 -1.26 -27.15
C THR A 262 6.32 -1.90 -26.31
N MET A 263 6.37 -1.57 -25.02
CA MET A 263 7.37 -2.07 -24.06
C MET A 263 6.71 -2.48 -22.74
N MET A 264 7.20 -3.57 -22.19
CA MET A 264 6.83 -4.03 -20.85
C MET A 264 8.08 -4.09 -19.98
N PHE A 265 7.96 -3.61 -18.77
CA PHE A 265 9.03 -3.65 -17.76
C PHE A 265 8.60 -4.57 -16.62
N LEU A 266 9.48 -5.50 -16.24
CA LEU A 266 9.34 -6.30 -15.04
C LEU A 266 10.32 -5.79 -14.00
N TYR A 267 9.84 -5.51 -12.81
CA TYR A 267 10.63 -5.09 -11.66
C TYR A 267 10.71 -6.24 -10.66
N GLU A 268 11.91 -6.52 -10.19
CA GLU A 268 12.17 -7.46 -9.11
C GLU A 268 12.77 -6.68 -7.94
N SER A 269 12.19 -6.80 -6.75
CA SER A 269 12.70 -6.19 -5.52
C SER A 269 12.69 -7.21 -4.37
N GLY A 270 13.39 -6.88 -3.29
CA GLY A 270 13.54 -7.78 -2.15
C GLY A 270 13.77 -7.01 -0.86
N ALA A 271 14.56 -7.58 0.06
CA ALA A 271 14.89 -6.95 1.33
C ALA A 271 15.80 -5.70 1.21
N GLY A 272 16.43 -5.50 0.04
CA GLY A 272 17.22 -4.30 -0.26
C GLY A 272 16.35 -3.07 -0.51
N SER A 273 17.00 -1.92 -0.71
CA SER A 273 16.33 -0.64 -0.99
C SER A 273 16.11 -0.36 -2.47
N GLY A 274 16.57 -1.26 -3.35
CA GLY A 274 16.54 -1.10 -4.79
C GLY A 274 15.75 -2.19 -5.53
N ASN A 275 15.97 -2.27 -6.85
CA ASN A 275 15.26 -3.19 -7.72
C ASN A 275 16.10 -3.56 -8.96
N ILE A 276 15.84 -4.75 -9.50
CA ILE A 276 16.30 -5.17 -10.83
C ILE A 276 15.19 -4.84 -11.82
N VAL A 277 15.58 -4.39 -13.01
CA VAL A 277 14.68 -4.08 -14.12
C VAL A 277 14.97 -4.98 -15.30
N TYR A 278 13.91 -5.49 -15.88
CA TYR A 278 13.92 -6.23 -17.13
C TYR A 278 12.99 -5.52 -18.13
N VAL A 279 13.31 -5.55 -19.40
CA VAL A 279 12.48 -5.00 -20.48
C VAL A 279 12.12 -6.08 -21.49
N ARG A 280 10.92 -5.98 -22.07
CA ARG A 280 10.42 -6.83 -23.15
C ARG A 280 9.82 -5.96 -24.24
N ASP A 281 10.18 -6.22 -25.51
CA ASP A 281 9.58 -5.57 -26.68
C ASP A 281 8.24 -6.24 -27.02
N LEU A 282 7.13 -5.57 -26.79
CA LEU A 282 5.78 -6.10 -27.03
C LEU A 282 5.39 -6.11 -28.51
N ARG A 283 6.13 -5.42 -29.37
CA ARG A 283 5.91 -5.44 -30.85
C ARG A 283 6.30 -6.80 -31.46
N GLN A 284 7.09 -7.57 -30.71
CA GLN A 284 7.53 -8.91 -31.09
C GLN A 284 6.84 -9.97 -30.21
N PRO A 285 5.89 -10.75 -30.75
CA PRO A 285 5.05 -11.66 -29.94
C PRO A 285 5.84 -12.65 -29.07
N ASN A 286 7.01 -13.10 -29.53
CA ASN A 286 7.84 -14.09 -28.84
C ASN A 286 9.06 -13.51 -28.15
N SER A 287 9.14 -12.18 -27.98
CA SER A 287 10.27 -11.56 -27.29
C SER A 287 10.33 -12.02 -25.84
N GLN A 288 11.54 -12.15 -25.33
CA GLN A 288 11.78 -12.50 -23.93
C GLN A 288 12.17 -11.24 -23.15
N PHE A 289 12.10 -11.32 -21.83
CA PHE A 289 12.64 -10.27 -20.99
C PHE A 289 14.15 -10.22 -21.07
N ILE A 290 14.70 -9.03 -21.28
CA ILE A 290 16.11 -8.71 -21.25
C ILE A 290 16.40 -8.04 -19.92
N GLN A 291 17.33 -8.58 -19.15
CA GLN A 291 17.76 -7.99 -17.90
C GLN A 291 18.57 -6.71 -18.15
N MET A 292 18.14 -5.60 -17.58
CA MET A 292 18.79 -4.28 -17.75
C MET A 292 19.74 -3.98 -16.60
N THR A 293 19.37 -4.34 -15.38
CA THR A 293 20.15 -4.06 -14.16
C THR A 293 20.25 -5.32 -13.30
N SER A 294 21.20 -5.38 -12.34
CA SER A 294 21.45 -6.57 -11.53
C SER A 294 21.62 -6.30 -10.03
N ASN A 295 21.59 -5.05 -9.60
CA ASN A 295 21.84 -4.68 -8.21
C ASN A 295 20.55 -4.31 -7.48
N LEU A 296 20.22 -5.08 -6.44
CA LEU A 296 19.01 -4.89 -5.61
C LEU A 296 19.16 -3.80 -4.54
N ASP A 297 20.33 -3.21 -4.37
CA ASP A 297 20.54 -2.11 -3.43
C ASP A 297 20.38 -0.73 -4.11
N LEU A 298 20.30 -0.70 -5.43
CA LEU A 298 20.17 0.50 -6.23
C LEU A 298 18.79 0.62 -6.86
N GLN A 299 18.29 1.85 -6.94
CA GLN A 299 16.95 2.15 -7.45
C GLN A 299 17.02 2.50 -8.94
N TYR A 300 16.11 1.92 -9.72
CA TYR A 300 15.91 2.21 -11.12
C TYR A 300 14.42 2.37 -11.41
N SER A 301 13.98 3.59 -11.67
CA SER A 301 12.58 3.91 -11.89
C SER A 301 12.40 4.46 -13.30
N LEU A 302 11.58 3.81 -14.11
CA LEU A 302 11.19 4.34 -15.40
C LEU A 302 10.42 5.66 -15.19
N VAL A 303 10.87 6.71 -15.86
CA VAL A 303 10.21 8.01 -15.85
C VAL A 303 9.27 8.13 -17.04
N GLU A 304 9.77 7.74 -18.25
CA GLU A 304 9.02 7.89 -19.48
C GLU A 304 9.66 7.03 -20.60
N THR A 305 8.87 6.73 -21.63
CA THR A 305 9.35 6.21 -22.90
C THR A 305 9.02 7.19 -24.01
N ILE A 306 9.98 7.49 -24.90
CA ILE A 306 9.78 8.38 -26.05
C ILE A 306 10.31 7.66 -27.29
N GLY A 307 9.43 7.14 -28.11
CA GLY A 307 9.76 6.22 -29.19
C GLY A 307 10.46 4.96 -28.63
N ASP A 308 11.65 4.65 -29.11
CA ASP A 308 12.44 3.51 -28.61
C ASP A 308 13.29 3.83 -27.37
N LYS A 309 13.34 5.08 -26.92
CA LYS A 309 14.14 5.49 -25.77
C LYS A 309 13.39 5.32 -24.47
N MET A 310 14.11 4.85 -23.46
CA MET A 310 13.64 4.65 -22.09
C MET A 310 14.43 5.56 -21.14
N TYR A 311 13.75 6.39 -20.38
CA TYR A 311 14.35 7.34 -19.44
C TYR A 311 14.16 6.82 -18.00
N PHE A 312 15.27 6.62 -17.31
CA PHE A 312 15.26 6.11 -15.93
C PHE A 312 15.86 7.10 -14.95
N LEU A 313 15.24 7.21 -13.79
CA LEU A 313 15.82 7.85 -12.61
C LEU A 313 16.51 6.80 -11.76
N THR A 314 17.78 7.03 -11.39
CA THR A 314 18.57 6.09 -10.61
C THR A 314 19.50 6.79 -9.63
N ASN A 315 19.74 6.16 -8.47
CA ASN A 315 20.75 6.57 -7.50
C ASN A 315 22.14 5.93 -7.74
N ASP A 316 22.27 5.10 -8.79
CA ASP A 316 23.55 4.48 -9.16
C ASP A 316 24.60 5.55 -9.52
N GLY A 317 25.69 5.59 -8.77
CA GLY A 317 26.72 6.64 -8.89
C GLY A 317 26.23 8.08 -8.63
N ALA A 318 24.99 8.25 -8.10
CA ALA A 318 24.37 9.55 -7.87
C ALA A 318 23.40 9.50 -6.66
N PRO A 319 23.87 9.70 -5.42
CA PRO A 319 23.02 9.60 -4.23
C PRO A 319 21.77 10.50 -4.20
N LYS A 320 21.76 11.56 -5.00
CA LYS A 320 20.62 12.48 -5.20
C LYS A 320 19.81 12.15 -6.45
N ASN A 321 20.01 10.98 -7.03
CA ASN A 321 19.49 10.50 -8.30
C ASN A 321 20.03 11.28 -9.53
N ARG A 322 20.05 10.60 -10.66
CA ARG A 322 20.30 11.16 -11.99
C ARG A 322 19.36 10.54 -13.01
N LEU A 323 19.09 11.28 -14.06
CA LEU A 323 18.34 10.78 -15.22
C LEU A 323 19.30 10.12 -16.20
N MET A 324 18.97 8.89 -16.59
CA MET A 324 19.71 8.10 -17.58
C MET A 324 18.79 7.74 -18.73
N VAL A 325 19.35 7.52 -19.91
CA VAL A 325 18.60 7.12 -21.11
C VAL A 325 19.27 5.92 -21.78
N THR A 326 18.42 5.01 -22.26
CA THR A 326 18.83 3.83 -23.02
C THR A 326 17.76 3.47 -24.06
N ASP A 327 17.99 2.40 -24.82
CA ASP A 327 17.03 1.85 -25.79
C ASP A 327 17.08 0.31 -25.80
N LEU A 328 16.19 -0.32 -26.57
CA LEU A 328 16.13 -1.78 -26.67
C LEU A 328 17.33 -2.43 -27.34
N LYS A 329 18.18 -1.67 -28.06
CA LYS A 329 19.40 -2.18 -28.66
C LYS A 329 20.57 -2.21 -27.69
N HIS A 330 20.51 -1.33 -26.69
CA HIS A 330 21.55 -1.12 -25.68
C HIS A 330 20.96 -1.15 -24.25
N PRO A 331 20.26 -2.23 -23.87
CA PRO A 331 19.48 -2.24 -22.64
C PRO A 331 20.33 -2.38 -21.37
N GLY A 332 21.57 -2.87 -21.47
CA GLY A 332 22.45 -3.08 -20.33
C GLY A 332 22.89 -1.78 -19.66
N PHE A 333 22.89 -1.74 -18.32
CA PHE A 333 23.15 -0.52 -17.56
C PHE A 333 24.47 0.20 -17.92
N SER A 334 25.50 -0.56 -18.30
CA SER A 334 26.80 0.02 -18.72
C SER A 334 26.72 0.88 -19.99
N GLU A 335 25.63 0.80 -20.73
CA GLU A 335 25.40 1.51 -21.99
C GLU A 335 24.43 2.69 -21.88
N TRP A 336 23.93 2.95 -20.65
CA TRP A 336 22.96 4.01 -20.40
C TRP A 336 23.58 5.40 -20.45
#